data_8d9c2eed824b56c189844bb9637416f8
#
_entry.id   8d9c2eed824b56c189844bb9637416f8
#
_cell.length_a   1.000
_cell.length_b   1.000
_cell.length_c   1.000
_cell.angle_alpha   90.00
_cell.angle_beta   90.00
_cell.angle_gamma   90.00
#
_symmetry.space_group_name_H-M   'P 1'
#
loop_
_entity.id
_entity.type
_entity.pdbx_description
1 polymer ?
#
loop_
_entity_poly.entity_id
_entity_poly.type
_entity_poly.pdbx_seq_one_letter_code
_entity_poly.pdbx_strand_id
1 'polypeptide(L)'
;MNKLVYLLERTLNSRSKKLTKQDEYMFYSPFVSHYKPKLQINIVSQKWHCWVSNQGGHSIYSLFKKINADSRYFTELKDLVFTPSKSEGKTESKIIVSLPREFLPLWVMNKSLYRNQAKSFLHKRGITDVDIKNTR
;
A
#
# COMPACT_ATOMS: atom_id res chain seq x y z
N MET A 1 9.75 19.99 -14.69
CA MET A 1 9.16 20.05 -13.34
C MET A 1 7.90 19.18 -13.33
N ASN A 2 7.72 18.33 -12.35
CA ASN A 2 6.55 17.46 -12.30
C ASN A 2 5.31 18.29 -11.90
N LYS A 3 4.24 18.25 -12.70
CA LYS A 3 3.00 18.99 -12.45
C LYS A 3 2.40 18.69 -11.08
N LEU A 4 2.54 17.43 -10.62
CA LEU A 4 2.05 17.02 -9.31
C LEU A 4 2.83 17.68 -8.16
N VAL A 5 4.15 17.83 -8.30
CA VAL A 5 4.98 18.52 -7.31
C VAL A 5 4.56 20.00 -7.22
N TYR A 6 4.33 20.64 -8.36
CA TYR A 6 3.86 22.02 -8.41
C TYR A 6 2.49 22.20 -7.73
N LEU A 7 1.57 21.26 -7.97
CA LEU A 7 0.27 21.26 -7.28
C LEU A 7 0.43 21.13 -5.77
N LEU A 8 1.30 20.24 -5.31
CA LEU A 8 1.60 20.05 -3.89
C LEU A 8 2.21 21.29 -3.26
N GLU A 9 3.15 21.96 -3.93
CA GLU A 9 3.76 23.21 -3.45
C GLU A 9 2.70 24.31 -3.26
N ARG A 10 1.77 24.44 -4.19
CA ARG A 10 0.66 25.40 -4.09
C ARG A 10 -0.32 25.06 -2.97
N THR A 11 -0.70 23.77 -2.86
CA THR A 11 -1.68 23.32 -1.87
C THR A 11 -1.14 23.39 -0.44
N LEU A 12 0.13 23.05 -0.27
CA LEU A 12 0.81 23.07 1.04
C LEU A 12 1.43 24.43 1.36
N ASN A 13 1.40 25.38 0.42
CA ASN A 13 2.10 26.66 0.50
C ASN A 13 3.57 26.50 0.97
N SER A 14 4.24 25.50 0.42
CA SER A 14 5.57 25.07 0.85
C SER A 14 6.42 24.68 -0.36
N ARG A 15 7.67 25.10 -0.37
CA ARG A 15 8.64 24.66 -1.37
C ARG A 15 9.02 23.20 -1.14
N SER A 16 9.14 22.44 -2.22
CA SER A 16 9.59 21.07 -2.20
C SER A 16 11.11 20.97 -2.13
N LYS A 17 11.62 20.01 -1.38
CA LYS A 17 13.01 19.59 -1.40
C LYS A 17 13.07 18.15 -1.91
N LYS A 18 13.67 17.97 -3.09
CA LYS A 18 13.88 16.62 -3.65
C LYS A 18 14.87 15.85 -2.79
N LEU A 19 14.52 14.61 -2.46
CA LEU A 19 15.43 13.68 -1.78
C LEU A 19 16.31 12.93 -2.79
N THR A 20 17.38 12.31 -2.28
CA THR A 20 18.29 11.49 -3.09
C THR A 20 17.60 10.27 -3.70
N LYS A 21 16.60 9.74 -3.01
CA LYS A 21 15.75 8.68 -3.57
C LYS A 21 14.85 9.23 -4.67
N GLN A 22 14.69 8.46 -5.73
CA GLN A 22 13.83 8.83 -6.84
C GLN A 22 12.39 9.03 -6.37
N ASP A 23 11.77 10.09 -6.88
CA ASP A 23 10.35 10.39 -6.70
C ASP A 23 9.90 10.73 -5.26
N GLU A 24 10.83 10.98 -4.35
CA GLU A 24 10.52 11.42 -2.99
C GLU A 24 10.84 12.90 -2.79
N TYR A 25 9.89 13.60 -2.20
CA TYR A 25 9.98 15.03 -1.92
C TYR A 25 9.63 15.33 -0.47
N MET A 26 10.33 16.29 0.11
CA MET A 26 10.06 16.80 1.46
C MET A 26 9.41 18.17 1.38
N PHE A 27 8.37 18.35 2.18
CA PHE A 27 7.63 19.61 2.36
C PHE A 27 7.59 20.00 3.84
N TYR A 28 7.27 21.24 4.12
CA TYR A 28 6.93 21.64 5.49
C TYR A 28 5.59 21.04 5.88
N SER A 29 5.47 20.64 7.14
CA SER A 29 4.25 20.02 7.64
C SER A 29 3.11 21.05 7.72
N PRO A 30 1.92 20.77 7.18
CA PRO A 30 0.74 21.60 7.38
C PRO A 30 0.09 21.39 8.75
N PHE A 31 0.47 20.32 9.45
CA PHE A 31 -0.12 19.93 10.74
C PHE A 31 0.59 20.54 11.94
N VAL A 32 1.89 20.75 11.82
CA VAL A 32 2.75 21.24 12.91
C VAL A 32 3.79 22.21 12.34
N SER A 33 3.92 23.37 12.97
CA SER A 33 4.98 24.31 12.64
C SER A 33 6.34 23.72 13.05
N HIS A 34 7.24 23.57 12.09
CA HIS A 34 8.58 23.08 12.32
C HIS A 34 9.58 23.78 11.42
N TYR A 35 10.79 24.04 11.91
CA TYR A 35 11.84 24.77 11.19
C TYR A 35 12.47 24.01 10.01
N LYS A 36 12.23 22.71 9.92
CA LYS A 36 12.69 21.84 8.80
C LYS A 36 11.50 21.17 8.12
N PRO A 37 11.59 20.89 6.80
CA PRO A 37 10.58 20.09 6.12
C PRO A 37 10.57 18.66 6.68
N LYS A 38 9.40 18.19 7.10
CA LYS A 38 9.20 16.88 7.75
C LYS A 38 8.03 16.07 7.16
N LEU A 39 7.35 16.62 6.16
CA LEU A 39 6.34 15.90 5.40
C LEU A 39 6.99 15.29 4.16
N GLN A 40 7.12 13.98 4.14
CA GLN A 40 7.66 13.22 3.02
C GLN A 40 6.52 12.72 2.13
N ILE A 41 6.64 12.93 0.83
CA ILE A 41 5.66 12.49 -0.17
C ILE A 41 6.39 11.79 -1.31
N ASN A 42 5.94 10.60 -1.65
CA ASN A 42 6.37 9.89 -2.85
C ASN A 42 5.34 10.14 -3.96
N ILE A 43 5.76 10.75 -5.06
CA ILE A 43 4.88 11.17 -6.15
C ILE A 43 4.39 10.03 -7.04
N VAL A 44 5.08 8.90 -7.05
CA VAL A 44 4.71 7.72 -7.84
C VAL A 44 3.75 6.83 -7.05
N SER A 45 4.13 6.43 -5.83
CA SER A 45 3.27 5.61 -4.98
C SER A 45 2.16 6.39 -4.29
N GLN A 46 2.21 7.74 -4.35
CA GLN A 46 1.29 8.67 -3.70
C GLN A 46 1.24 8.56 -2.16
N LYS A 47 2.12 7.81 -1.57
CA LYS A 47 2.24 7.67 -0.11
C LYS A 47 2.86 8.92 0.49
N TRP A 48 2.38 9.27 1.65
CA TRP A 48 2.93 10.39 2.41
C TRP A 48 3.05 10.07 3.89
N HIS A 49 4.01 10.70 4.53
CA HIS A 49 4.24 10.57 5.98
C HIS A 49 4.80 11.87 6.55
N CYS A 50 4.24 12.31 7.66
CA CYS A 50 4.74 13.44 8.43
C CYS A 50 5.48 12.93 9.68
N TRP A 51 6.80 13.15 9.71
CA TRP A 51 7.67 12.66 10.78
C TRP A 51 7.48 13.37 12.12
N VAL A 52 6.88 14.55 12.13
CA VAL A 52 6.65 15.33 13.36
C VAL A 52 5.30 14.97 13.99
N SER A 53 4.25 14.95 13.19
CA SER A 53 2.89 14.61 13.68
C SER A 53 2.61 13.11 13.70
N ASN A 54 3.53 12.30 13.19
CA ASN A 54 3.38 10.84 13.02
C ASN A 54 2.10 10.44 12.28
N GLN A 55 1.70 11.25 11.32
CA GLN A 55 0.54 11.00 10.47
C GLN A 55 1.00 10.60 9.08
N GLY A 56 0.26 9.69 8.46
CA GLY A 56 0.56 9.22 7.12
C GLY A 56 -0.68 8.74 6.38
N GLY A 57 -0.50 8.45 5.11
CA GLY A 57 -1.56 7.91 4.26
C GLY A 57 -1.03 7.31 2.97
N HIS A 58 -1.89 6.52 2.33
CA HIS A 58 -1.55 5.81 1.10
C HIS A 58 -1.92 6.59 -0.18
N SER A 59 -2.50 7.78 -0.03
CA SER A 59 -2.92 8.60 -1.16
C SER A 59 -2.76 10.09 -0.85
N ILE A 60 -2.31 10.86 -1.84
CA ILE A 60 -2.27 12.33 -1.77
C ILE A 60 -3.68 12.90 -1.56
N TYR A 61 -4.71 12.23 -2.07
CA TYR A 61 -6.10 12.59 -1.83
C TYR A 61 -6.44 12.60 -0.33
N SER A 62 -5.96 11.63 0.44
CA SER A 62 -6.15 11.59 1.89
C SER A 62 -5.44 12.72 2.62
N LEU A 63 -4.28 13.15 2.12
CA LEU A 63 -3.57 14.33 2.63
C LEU A 63 -4.40 15.59 2.40
N PHE A 64 -4.90 15.80 1.19
CA PHE A 64 -5.73 16.97 0.85
C PHE A 64 -7.01 17.03 1.71
N LYS A 65 -7.60 15.88 1.98
CA LYS A 65 -8.77 15.77 2.87
C LYS A 65 -8.44 16.19 4.30
N LYS A 66 -7.28 15.78 4.83
CA LYS A 66 -6.84 16.11 6.20
C LYS A 66 -6.53 17.61 6.38
N ILE A 67 -5.99 18.26 5.37
CA ILE A 67 -5.68 19.69 5.41
C ILE A 67 -6.86 20.57 5.01
N ASN A 68 -8.02 20.00 4.70
CA ASN A 68 -9.19 20.70 4.17
C ASN A 68 -8.85 21.56 2.95
N ALA A 69 -8.11 20.99 2.00
CA ALA A 69 -7.74 21.69 0.77
C ALA A 69 -8.98 22.11 -0.03
N ASP A 70 -8.86 23.21 -0.77
CA ASP A 70 -9.94 23.71 -1.64
C ASP A 70 -10.32 22.65 -2.69
N SER A 71 -11.60 22.57 -3.03
CA SER A 71 -12.15 21.63 -4.02
C SER A 71 -11.45 21.71 -5.38
N ARG A 72 -10.93 22.88 -5.77
CA ARG A 72 -10.14 23.08 -6.99
C ARG A 72 -8.90 22.17 -7.05
N TYR A 73 -8.20 22.01 -5.94
CA TYR A 73 -7.03 21.16 -5.86
C TYR A 73 -7.37 19.68 -5.99
N PHE A 74 -8.54 19.25 -5.52
CA PHE A 74 -9.01 17.87 -5.72
C PHE A 74 -9.31 17.58 -7.20
N THR A 75 -9.88 18.53 -7.93
CA THR A 75 -10.13 18.38 -9.35
C THR A 75 -8.82 18.31 -10.13
N GLU A 76 -7.89 19.23 -9.86
CA GLU A 76 -6.56 19.24 -10.48
C GLU A 76 -5.76 17.97 -10.15
N LEU A 77 -5.86 17.46 -8.92
CA LEU A 77 -5.25 16.20 -8.52
C LEU A 77 -5.83 15.02 -9.31
N LYS A 78 -7.14 14.95 -9.47
CA LYS A 78 -7.79 13.93 -10.29
C LYS A 78 -7.29 13.95 -11.72
N ASP A 79 -7.21 15.10 -12.34
CA ASP A 79 -6.72 15.26 -13.71
C ASP A 79 -5.26 14.82 -13.87
N LEU A 80 -4.43 15.02 -12.85
CA LEU A 80 -3.01 14.63 -12.86
C LEU A 80 -2.78 13.16 -12.55
N VAL A 81 -3.59 12.58 -11.66
CA VAL A 81 -3.45 11.18 -11.21
C VAL A 81 -4.26 10.24 -12.09
N PHE A 82 -5.45 10.68 -12.54
CA PHE A 82 -6.34 9.91 -13.41
C PHE A 82 -6.27 10.34 -14.87
N THR A 83 -5.24 11.08 -15.31
CA THR A 83 -4.96 11.06 -16.74
C THR A 83 -4.84 9.60 -17.11
N PRO A 84 -5.69 9.06 -17.98
CA PRO A 84 -5.50 7.72 -18.49
C PRO A 84 -4.24 7.76 -19.34
N SER A 85 -3.07 7.62 -18.70
CA SER A 85 -2.05 6.89 -19.40
C SER A 85 -2.78 5.61 -19.77
N LYS A 86 -2.86 5.28 -21.04
CA LYS A 86 -3.28 3.98 -21.55
C LYS A 86 -2.44 2.90 -20.87
N SER A 87 -2.59 2.70 -19.60
CA SER A 87 -2.37 1.44 -18.94
C SER A 87 -3.64 0.68 -19.28
N GLU A 88 -3.53 -0.10 -20.34
CA GLU A 88 -4.39 -1.24 -20.60
C GLU A 88 -4.86 -1.76 -19.26
N GLY A 89 -6.19 -1.79 -19.08
CA GLY A 89 -6.77 -2.23 -17.82
C GLY A 89 -6.07 -3.52 -17.41
N LYS A 90 -5.27 -3.46 -16.36
CA LYS A 90 -5.19 -4.61 -15.50
C LYS A 90 -6.58 -4.73 -14.93
N THR A 91 -7.48 -5.31 -15.71
CA THR A 91 -8.48 -6.19 -15.18
C THR A 91 -7.72 -6.93 -14.10
N GLU A 92 -8.08 -6.74 -12.84
CA GLU A 92 -7.79 -7.73 -11.83
C GLU A 92 -8.36 -9.02 -12.41
N SER A 93 -7.57 -9.68 -13.24
CA SER A 93 -7.81 -11.07 -13.53
C SER A 93 -7.77 -11.68 -12.15
N LYS A 94 -8.93 -12.08 -11.64
CA LYS A 94 -9.00 -13.02 -10.53
C LYS A 94 -8.00 -14.07 -10.93
N ILE A 95 -6.82 -14.04 -10.32
CA ILE A 95 -5.85 -15.09 -10.47
C ILE A 95 -6.59 -16.27 -9.86
N ILE A 96 -7.22 -17.05 -10.72
CA ILE A 96 -7.74 -18.36 -10.34
C ILE A 96 -6.47 -19.14 -10.07
N VAL A 97 -6.02 -19.11 -8.83
CA VAL A 97 -4.94 -19.96 -8.38
C VAL A 97 -5.50 -21.36 -8.44
N SER A 98 -5.31 -22.02 -9.59
CA SER A 98 -5.58 -23.44 -9.68
C SER A 98 -4.49 -24.13 -8.86
N LEU A 99 -4.90 -24.71 -7.75
CA LEU A 99 -4.01 -25.56 -6.97
C LEU A 99 -3.51 -26.73 -7.84
N PRO A 100 -2.26 -27.11 -7.73
CA PRO A 100 -1.74 -28.28 -8.44
C PRO A 100 -2.64 -29.51 -8.20
N ARG A 101 -2.81 -30.37 -9.20
CA ARG A 101 -3.60 -31.60 -9.07
C ARG A 101 -3.16 -32.50 -7.91
N GLU A 102 -1.91 -32.34 -7.48
CA GLU A 102 -1.29 -33.07 -6.37
C GLU A 102 -1.61 -32.46 -5.01
N PHE A 103 -2.29 -31.30 -4.97
CA PHE A 103 -2.66 -30.67 -3.72
C PHE A 103 -3.81 -31.45 -3.06
N LEU A 104 -3.46 -32.11 -1.96
CA LEU A 104 -4.42 -32.83 -1.11
C LEU A 104 -4.47 -32.17 0.26
N PRO A 105 -5.67 -31.77 0.73
CA PRO A 105 -5.79 -31.29 2.11
C PRO A 105 -5.39 -32.38 3.12
N LEU A 106 -4.79 -31.97 4.24
CA LEU A 106 -4.31 -32.89 5.28
C LEU A 106 -5.41 -33.75 5.93
N TRP A 107 -6.68 -33.34 5.83
CA TRP A 107 -7.82 -34.09 6.36
C TRP A 107 -8.34 -35.18 5.42
N VAL A 108 -7.89 -35.22 4.16
CA VAL A 108 -8.27 -36.27 3.23
C VAL A 108 -7.55 -37.57 3.59
N MET A 109 -8.30 -38.67 3.67
CA MET A 109 -7.77 -39.99 3.98
C MET A 109 -6.98 -40.56 2.79
N ASN A 110 -5.75 -40.12 2.62
CA ASN A 110 -4.83 -40.65 1.63
C ASN A 110 -3.54 -41.13 2.29
N LYS A 111 -3.06 -42.33 1.93
CA LYS A 111 -1.84 -42.93 2.47
C LYS A 111 -0.59 -42.43 1.76
N SER A 112 -0.37 -41.14 1.73
CA SER A 112 0.84 -40.55 1.18
C SER A 112 1.92 -40.42 2.26
N LEU A 113 3.16 -40.76 1.92
CA LEU A 113 4.31 -40.58 2.81
C LEU A 113 4.50 -39.15 3.26
N TYR A 114 4.35 -38.20 2.33
CA TYR A 114 4.46 -36.76 2.59
C TYR A 114 3.39 -36.25 3.56
N ARG A 115 2.19 -36.78 3.47
CA ARG A 115 1.09 -36.46 4.38
C ARG A 115 1.39 -36.88 5.81
N ASN A 116 1.95 -38.09 5.98
CA ASN A 116 2.32 -38.63 7.29
C ASN A 116 3.43 -37.78 7.92
N GLN A 117 4.41 -37.34 7.13
CA GLN A 117 5.47 -36.42 7.58
C GLN A 117 4.91 -35.07 8.00
N ALA A 118 4.01 -34.47 7.21
CA ALA A 118 3.36 -33.20 7.52
C ALA A 118 2.52 -33.29 8.81
N LYS A 119 1.74 -34.35 8.98
CA LYS A 119 0.98 -34.60 10.21
C LYS A 119 1.90 -34.76 11.42
N SER A 120 2.96 -35.56 11.31
CA SER A 120 3.93 -35.75 12.36
C SER A 120 4.58 -34.45 12.80
N PHE A 121 4.89 -33.55 11.86
CA PHE A 121 5.44 -32.23 12.12
C PHE A 121 4.44 -31.34 12.89
N LEU A 122 3.16 -31.36 12.53
CA LEU A 122 2.11 -30.59 13.20
C LEU A 122 1.84 -31.13 14.61
N HIS A 123 1.82 -32.44 14.79
CA HIS A 123 1.66 -33.09 16.11
C HIS A 123 2.81 -32.75 17.07
N LYS A 124 4.05 -32.64 16.59
CA LYS A 124 5.18 -32.14 17.38
C LYS A 124 5.01 -30.71 17.88
N ARG A 125 4.22 -29.91 17.19
CA ARG A 125 3.87 -28.53 17.56
C ARG A 125 2.60 -28.43 18.41
N GLY A 126 2.00 -29.52 18.79
CA GLY A 126 0.79 -29.56 19.61
C GLY A 126 -0.51 -29.37 18.84
N ILE A 127 -0.48 -29.44 17.50
CA ILE A 127 -1.67 -29.37 16.67
C ILE A 127 -2.24 -30.76 16.50
N THR A 128 -3.48 -30.99 16.91
CA THR A 128 -4.17 -32.27 16.87
C THR A 128 -4.91 -32.51 15.54
N ASP A 129 -5.33 -33.75 15.28
CA ASP A 129 -6.14 -34.08 14.10
C ASP A 129 -7.48 -33.33 14.09
N VAL A 130 -8.03 -33.01 15.25
CA VAL A 130 -9.26 -32.22 15.40
C VAL A 130 -9.02 -30.79 14.93
N ASP A 131 -7.90 -30.19 15.28
CA ASP A 131 -7.53 -28.84 14.86
C ASP A 131 -7.35 -28.77 13.35
N ILE A 132 -6.73 -29.77 12.74
CA ILE A 132 -6.55 -29.87 11.28
C ILE A 132 -7.89 -29.95 10.54
N LYS A 133 -8.89 -30.65 11.09
CA LYS A 133 -10.22 -30.76 10.50
C LYS A 133 -11.05 -29.48 10.65
N ASN A 134 -10.84 -28.74 11.71
CA ASN A 134 -11.60 -27.52 12.03
C ASN A 134 -11.08 -26.26 11.30
N THR A 135 -9.90 -26.30 10.74
CA THR A 135 -9.34 -25.23 9.88
C THR A 135 -9.90 -25.35 8.46
N ARG A 136 -11.15 -24.94 8.29
CA ARG A 136 -11.77 -24.79 6.97
C ARG A 136 -11.75 -23.36 6.51
#